data_f906ee9ad78e270d5b1452c209902205
#
_entry.id   f906ee9ad78e270d5b1452c209902205
#
_cell.length_a   1.000
_cell.length_b   1.000
_cell.length_c   1.000
_cell.angle_alpha   90.00
_cell.angle_beta   90.00
_cell.angle_gamma   90.00
#
_symmetry.space_group_name_H-M   'P 1'
#
loop_
_entity.id
_entity.type
_entity.pdbx_description
1 polymer ?
#
loop_
_entity_poly.entity_id
_entity_poly.type
_entity_poly.pdbx_seq_one_letter_code
_entity_poly.pdbx_strand_id
1 'polypeptide(L)'
;MTRKEQIIKTAMQLFAVKGSSSTSMQEIAELCGISKGSLYLIFKSKEELERSIYIYCFRMIHDPLQQEEQAAGREPREKLRNQLEILLSHVFELREFLQRQFQELAGRGVAEIPDWVKQNNAALLRWFQQKLELMYGPEILPYAGELCVLSHGMISSSIKLLFGQETVISIPELADRLVDWLDIMVSGLLARQPVPLVSSAVLAGWAEAQGEGPRQSPLQLIKAMKLLLSEAEGLHPEHTEDGLESLGILESEILTSQPRKAIIQGMMANLEGYPELSGELSQLKKVFTPYMHTSCGLHSRTDAARL
;
A
#
# COMPACT_ATOMS: atom_id res chain seq x y z
N MET A 1 -11.21 26.72 17.18
CA MET A 1 -11.90 25.86 16.21
C MET A 1 -12.56 26.75 15.17
N THR A 2 -12.19 26.64 13.93
CA THR A 2 -12.78 27.44 12.82
C THR A 2 -14.16 26.90 12.46
N ARG A 3 -14.99 27.71 11.79
CA ARG A 3 -16.30 27.26 11.29
C ARG A 3 -16.19 26.10 10.31
N LYS A 4 -15.12 26.09 9.50
CA LYS A 4 -14.81 25.00 8.56
C LYS A 4 -14.55 23.69 9.29
N GLU A 5 -13.76 23.72 10.37
CA GLU A 5 -13.49 22.55 11.21
C GLU A 5 -14.73 22.01 11.91
N GLN A 6 -15.62 22.89 12.35
CA GLN A 6 -16.90 22.50 12.98
C GLN A 6 -17.76 21.70 11.99
N ILE A 7 -17.89 22.19 10.74
CA ILE A 7 -18.63 21.52 9.67
C ILE A 7 -18.00 20.15 9.37
N ILE A 8 -16.67 20.08 9.26
CA ILE A 8 -15.96 18.83 9.01
C ILE A 8 -16.26 17.81 10.10
N LYS A 9 -16.18 18.18 11.39
CA LYS A 9 -16.45 17.27 12.51
C LYS A 9 -17.91 16.80 12.53
N THR A 10 -18.86 17.70 12.28
CA THR A 10 -20.29 17.35 12.20
C THR A 10 -20.57 16.38 11.04
N ALA A 11 -19.97 16.64 9.87
CA ALA A 11 -20.09 15.74 8.71
C ALA A 11 -19.47 14.36 8.99
N MET A 12 -18.30 14.32 9.64
CA MET A 12 -17.65 13.05 10.05
C MET A 12 -18.56 12.23 10.97
N GLN A 13 -19.20 12.86 11.95
CA GLN A 13 -20.16 12.17 12.85
C GLN A 13 -21.35 11.58 12.08
N LEU A 14 -21.92 12.34 11.13
CA LEU A 14 -22.98 11.84 10.28
C LEU A 14 -22.53 10.68 9.39
N PHE A 15 -21.34 10.80 8.81
CA PHE A 15 -20.76 9.75 7.96
C PHE A 15 -20.45 8.50 8.75
N ALA A 16 -20.03 8.61 10.01
CA ALA A 16 -19.83 7.47 10.90
C ALA A 16 -21.14 6.69 11.15
N VAL A 17 -22.26 7.38 11.30
CA VAL A 17 -23.57 6.77 11.62
C VAL A 17 -24.27 6.24 10.36
N LYS A 18 -24.44 7.09 9.34
CA LYS A 18 -25.26 6.78 8.15
C LYS A 18 -24.45 6.36 6.91
N GLY A 19 -23.16 6.65 6.91
CA GLY A 19 -22.31 6.59 5.73
C GLY A 19 -22.36 7.88 4.90
N SER A 20 -21.30 8.10 4.11
CA SER A 20 -21.23 9.26 3.23
C SER A 20 -22.33 9.23 2.19
N SER A 21 -22.53 8.13 1.48
CA SER A 21 -23.53 7.98 0.41
C SER A 21 -24.95 8.34 0.86
N SER A 22 -25.33 8.06 2.10
CA SER A 22 -26.67 8.28 2.66
C SER A 22 -26.84 9.62 3.35
N THR A 23 -25.81 10.47 3.40
CA THR A 23 -25.84 11.79 4.05
C THR A 23 -25.93 12.89 3.00
N SER A 24 -26.86 13.83 3.14
CA SER A 24 -27.02 14.98 2.24
C SER A 24 -26.34 16.25 2.79
N MET A 25 -25.96 17.16 1.90
CA MET A 25 -25.46 18.49 2.26
C MET A 25 -26.49 19.30 3.06
N GLN A 26 -27.79 19.05 2.85
CA GLN A 26 -28.86 19.69 3.60
C GLN A 26 -28.84 19.26 5.09
N GLU A 27 -28.77 17.97 5.36
CA GLU A 27 -28.68 17.44 6.75
C GLU A 27 -27.45 17.98 7.49
N ILE A 28 -26.30 18.05 6.80
CA ILE A 28 -25.07 18.63 7.37
C ILE A 28 -25.28 20.10 7.74
N ALA A 29 -25.89 20.88 6.86
CA ALA A 29 -26.17 22.28 7.09
C ALA A 29 -27.11 22.48 8.30
N GLU A 30 -28.18 21.69 8.38
CA GLU A 30 -29.15 21.71 9.49
C GLU A 30 -28.49 21.42 10.83
N LEU A 31 -27.67 20.37 10.92
CA LEU A 31 -26.94 20.04 12.15
C LEU A 31 -25.88 21.07 12.53
N CYS A 32 -25.31 21.77 11.55
CA CYS A 32 -24.39 22.87 11.79
C CYS A 32 -25.10 24.19 12.15
N GLY A 33 -26.43 24.25 12.10
CA GLY A 33 -27.22 25.44 12.35
C GLY A 33 -26.99 26.53 11.28
N ILE A 34 -26.76 26.16 10.02
CA ILE A 34 -26.52 27.07 8.91
C ILE A 34 -27.45 26.79 7.73
N SER A 35 -27.65 27.78 6.86
CA SER A 35 -28.37 27.54 5.62
C SER A 35 -27.56 26.67 4.66
N LYS A 36 -28.24 25.91 3.79
CA LYS A 36 -27.61 25.13 2.73
C LYS A 36 -26.72 26.00 1.83
N GLY A 37 -27.18 27.22 1.52
CA GLY A 37 -26.39 28.18 0.75
C GLY A 37 -25.09 28.59 1.44
N SER A 38 -25.13 28.79 2.78
CA SER A 38 -23.92 29.08 3.56
C SER A 38 -22.94 27.90 3.56
N LEU A 39 -23.42 26.67 3.56
CA LEU A 39 -22.57 25.48 3.46
C LEU A 39 -21.88 25.43 2.07
N TYR A 40 -22.61 25.69 1.00
CA TYR A 40 -22.06 25.70 -0.37
C TYR A 40 -21.09 26.86 -0.64
N LEU A 41 -21.11 27.92 0.17
CA LEU A 41 -20.06 28.97 0.11
C LEU A 41 -18.72 28.46 0.67
N ILE A 42 -18.74 27.47 1.60
CA ILE A 42 -17.54 26.91 2.24
C ILE A 42 -17.04 25.69 1.50
N PHE A 43 -17.95 24.82 1.04
CA PHE A 43 -17.66 23.59 0.29
C PHE A 43 -18.56 23.53 -0.94
N LYS A 44 -17.99 23.67 -2.11
CA LYS A 44 -18.72 23.76 -3.39
C LYS A 44 -19.46 22.49 -3.77
N SER A 45 -19.03 21.35 -3.23
CA SER A 45 -19.65 20.05 -3.45
C SER A 45 -19.46 19.14 -2.23
N LYS A 46 -20.17 18.01 -2.22
CA LYS A 46 -20.02 16.97 -1.22
C LYS A 46 -18.65 16.29 -1.31
N GLU A 47 -18.16 16.11 -2.51
CA GLU A 47 -16.83 15.54 -2.79
C GLU A 47 -15.71 16.45 -2.25
N GLU A 48 -15.89 17.78 -2.32
CA GLU A 48 -14.95 18.73 -1.72
C GLU A 48 -14.95 18.63 -0.18
N LEU A 49 -16.13 18.45 0.41
CA LEU A 49 -16.25 18.22 1.85
C LEU A 49 -15.61 16.89 2.24
N GLU A 50 -15.89 15.81 1.53
CA GLU A 50 -15.27 14.48 1.74
C GLU A 50 -13.74 14.56 1.67
N ARG A 51 -13.20 15.19 0.63
CA ARG A 51 -11.75 15.44 0.52
C ARG A 51 -11.21 16.22 1.73
N SER A 52 -11.94 17.23 2.18
CA SER A 52 -11.53 18.04 3.33
C SER A 52 -11.56 17.25 4.64
N ILE A 53 -12.47 16.31 4.78
CA ILE A 53 -12.52 15.36 5.92
C ILE A 53 -11.28 14.45 5.90
N TYR A 54 -10.92 13.85 4.75
CA TYR A 54 -9.73 13.03 4.66
C TYR A 54 -8.45 13.80 4.99
N ILE A 55 -8.32 15.04 4.48
CA ILE A 55 -7.19 15.92 4.81
C ILE A 55 -7.17 16.23 6.31
N TYR A 56 -8.33 16.44 6.92
CA TYR A 56 -8.44 16.71 8.35
C TYR A 56 -8.00 15.47 9.17
N CYS A 57 -8.50 14.29 8.86
CA CYS A 57 -8.08 13.04 9.51
C CYS A 57 -6.59 12.78 9.35
N PHE A 58 -6.05 13.01 8.14
CA PHE A 58 -4.62 12.88 7.88
C PHE A 58 -3.79 13.81 8.78
N ARG A 59 -4.16 15.08 8.87
CA ARG A 59 -3.46 16.06 9.72
C ARG A 59 -3.56 15.71 11.21
N MET A 60 -4.71 15.24 11.68
CA MET A 60 -4.86 14.80 13.06
C MET A 60 -3.85 13.73 13.47
N ILE A 61 -3.44 12.88 12.55
CA ILE A 61 -2.45 11.82 12.79
C ILE A 61 -1.04 12.35 12.49
N HIS A 62 -0.85 12.99 11.34
CA HIS A 62 0.47 13.37 10.84
C HIS A 62 1.14 14.48 11.65
N ASP A 63 0.38 15.53 12.04
CA ASP A 63 0.99 16.69 12.71
C ASP A 63 1.58 16.32 14.09
N PRO A 64 0.91 15.54 14.97
CA PRO A 64 1.51 15.07 16.22
C PRO A 64 2.70 14.12 16.00
N LEU A 65 2.67 13.27 14.95
CA LEU A 65 3.79 12.40 14.62
C LEU A 65 5.03 13.21 14.23
N GLN A 66 4.86 14.27 13.46
CA GLN A 66 5.94 15.20 13.09
C GLN A 66 6.48 15.99 14.30
N GLN A 67 5.60 16.42 15.20
CA GLN A 67 6.02 17.07 16.45
C GLN A 67 6.86 16.13 17.30
N GLU A 68 6.47 14.87 17.45
CA GLU A 68 7.25 13.87 18.17
C GLU A 68 8.60 13.58 17.49
N GLU A 69 8.64 13.55 16.15
CA GLU A 69 9.89 13.37 15.40
C GLU A 69 10.89 14.50 15.68
N GLN A 70 10.41 15.73 15.78
CA GLN A 70 11.21 16.94 16.04
C GLN A 70 11.57 17.14 17.52
N ALA A 71 10.97 16.36 18.44
CA ALA A 71 11.25 16.49 19.88
C ALA A 71 12.73 16.27 20.19
N ALA A 72 13.34 17.25 20.85
CA ALA A 72 14.74 17.17 21.25
C ALA A 72 14.93 16.27 22.49
N GLY A 73 16.11 15.65 22.61
CA GLY A 73 16.53 14.92 23.82
C GLY A 73 15.89 13.54 24.02
N ARG A 74 15.15 13.02 23.01
CA ARG A 74 14.59 11.66 23.06
C ARG A 74 15.37 10.71 22.17
N GLU A 75 15.57 9.49 22.66
CA GLU A 75 16.18 8.41 21.88
C GLU A 75 15.26 7.95 20.73
N PRO A 76 15.81 7.47 19.61
CA PRO A 76 15.03 7.04 18.45
C PRO A 76 13.96 6.00 18.78
N ARG A 77 14.27 5.07 19.70
CA ARG A 77 13.35 4.03 20.17
C ARG A 77 12.16 4.63 20.94
N GLU A 78 12.41 5.59 21.81
CA GLU A 78 11.38 6.30 22.56
C GLU A 78 10.47 7.10 21.62
N LYS A 79 11.05 7.79 20.63
CA LYS A 79 10.27 8.49 19.59
C LYS A 79 9.37 7.54 18.82
N LEU A 80 9.87 6.38 18.39
CA LEU A 80 9.08 5.39 17.68
C LEU A 80 7.93 4.88 18.56
N ARG A 81 8.20 4.57 19.83
CA ARG A 81 7.18 4.16 20.80
C ARG A 81 6.07 5.21 20.96
N ASN A 82 6.43 6.47 21.14
CA ASN A 82 5.48 7.57 21.28
C ASN A 82 4.68 7.81 19.99
N GLN A 83 5.34 7.70 18.84
CA GLN A 83 4.68 7.79 17.54
C GLN A 83 3.64 6.68 17.33
N LEU A 84 3.93 5.45 17.76
CA LEU A 84 2.95 4.36 17.72
C LEU A 84 1.78 4.62 18.66
N GLU A 85 2.02 5.11 19.87
CA GLU A 85 0.95 5.49 20.80
C GLU A 85 0.07 6.59 20.22
N ILE A 86 0.65 7.64 19.63
CA ILE A 86 -0.06 8.72 18.96
C ILE A 86 -0.92 8.18 17.80
N LEU A 87 -0.33 7.35 16.94
CA LEU A 87 -1.04 6.73 15.81
C LEU A 87 -2.23 5.91 16.28
N LEU A 88 -2.03 5.00 17.22
CA LEU A 88 -3.06 4.10 17.72
C LEU A 88 -4.18 4.87 18.44
N SER A 89 -3.85 5.90 19.22
CA SER A 89 -4.83 6.75 19.90
C SER A 89 -5.73 7.50 18.91
N HIS A 90 -5.15 8.12 17.89
CA HIS A 90 -5.93 8.86 16.89
C HIS A 90 -6.76 7.94 16.00
N VAL A 91 -6.22 6.77 15.62
CA VAL A 91 -6.99 5.77 14.88
C VAL A 91 -8.17 5.25 15.73
N PHE A 92 -7.96 5.07 17.04
CA PHE A 92 -9.02 4.66 17.95
C PHE A 92 -10.08 5.75 18.13
N GLU A 93 -9.70 7.02 18.22
CA GLU A 93 -10.64 8.15 18.25
C GLU A 93 -11.50 8.23 16.98
N LEU A 94 -10.93 7.89 15.84
CA LEU A 94 -11.59 7.91 14.52
C LEU A 94 -12.27 6.58 14.15
N ARG A 95 -12.28 5.56 15.03
CA ARG A 95 -12.65 4.17 14.70
C ARG A 95 -14.03 4.04 14.04
N GLU A 96 -15.05 4.74 14.55
CA GLU A 96 -16.41 4.63 14.00
C GLU A 96 -16.49 5.15 12.56
N PHE A 97 -15.85 6.30 12.31
CA PHE A 97 -15.74 6.86 10.96
C PHE A 97 -14.95 5.94 10.03
N LEU A 98 -13.80 5.46 10.47
CA LEU A 98 -12.93 4.59 9.67
C LEU A 98 -13.60 3.24 9.36
N GLN A 99 -14.23 2.59 10.33
CA GLN A 99 -14.97 1.34 10.12
C GLN A 99 -16.06 1.52 9.07
N ARG A 100 -16.82 2.60 9.14
CA ARG A 100 -17.88 2.88 8.18
C ARG A 100 -17.32 3.13 6.78
N GLN A 101 -16.22 3.89 6.66
CA GLN A 101 -15.55 4.13 5.38
C GLN A 101 -15.02 2.84 4.76
N PHE A 102 -14.40 1.95 5.54
CA PHE A 102 -13.96 0.65 5.05
C PHE A 102 -15.11 -0.23 4.56
N GLN A 103 -16.25 -0.23 5.23
CA GLN A 103 -17.44 -0.95 4.78
C GLN A 103 -17.99 -0.40 3.46
N GLU A 104 -18.05 0.92 3.29
CA GLU A 104 -18.49 1.55 2.04
C GLU A 104 -17.53 1.28 0.88
N LEU A 105 -16.22 1.31 1.11
CA LEU A 105 -15.21 0.99 0.10
C LEU A 105 -15.26 -0.48 -0.32
N ALA A 106 -15.42 -1.40 0.61
CA ALA A 106 -15.56 -2.83 0.31
C ALA A 106 -16.79 -3.13 -0.55
N GLY A 107 -17.87 -2.35 -0.41
CA GLY A 107 -19.09 -2.49 -1.22
C GLY A 107 -19.00 -1.89 -2.64
N ARG A 108 -18.03 -1.01 -2.90
CA ARG A 108 -17.89 -0.32 -4.20
C ARG A 108 -16.92 -0.98 -5.18
N GLY A 109 -16.32 -2.12 -4.82
CA GLY A 109 -15.20 -2.73 -5.58
C GLY A 109 -13.88 -2.00 -5.30
N VAL A 110 -12.81 -2.35 -6.03
CA VAL A 110 -11.48 -1.74 -5.87
C VAL A 110 -11.57 -0.27 -6.29
N ALA A 111 -11.91 0.59 -5.34
CA ALA A 111 -11.82 2.03 -5.55
C ALA A 111 -10.34 2.39 -5.79
N GLU A 112 -10.06 3.18 -6.81
CA GLU A 112 -8.72 3.71 -7.04
C GLU A 112 -8.25 4.44 -5.78
N ILE A 113 -7.13 3.95 -5.21
CA ILE A 113 -6.50 4.63 -4.07
C ILE A 113 -6.05 6.00 -4.55
N PRO A 114 -6.48 7.11 -3.91
CA PRO A 114 -6.10 8.45 -4.34
C PRO A 114 -4.57 8.62 -4.39
N ASP A 115 -4.06 9.35 -5.36
CA ASP A 115 -2.62 9.53 -5.59
C ASP A 115 -1.88 10.10 -4.38
N TRP A 116 -2.53 10.98 -3.62
CA TRP A 116 -1.96 11.52 -2.39
C TRP A 116 -1.74 10.44 -1.30
N VAL A 117 -2.59 9.40 -1.24
CA VAL A 117 -2.41 8.25 -0.33
C VAL A 117 -1.20 7.44 -0.77
N LYS A 118 -1.04 7.23 -2.07
CA LYS A 118 0.11 6.51 -2.63
C LYS A 118 1.43 7.22 -2.34
N GLN A 119 1.47 8.55 -2.54
CA GLN A 119 2.65 9.38 -2.25
C GLN A 119 3.02 9.35 -0.77
N ASN A 120 2.02 9.38 0.12
CA ASN A 120 2.25 9.26 1.56
C ASN A 120 2.80 7.89 1.96
N ASN A 121 2.34 6.81 1.34
CA ASN A 121 2.87 5.47 1.60
C ASN A 121 4.36 5.38 1.24
N ALA A 122 4.79 5.94 0.12
CA ALA A 122 6.20 5.97 -0.27
C ALA A 122 7.06 6.79 0.72
N ALA A 123 6.55 7.91 1.20
CA ALA A 123 7.22 8.72 2.21
C ALA A 123 7.33 7.98 3.56
N LEU A 124 6.26 7.27 3.96
CA LEU A 124 6.23 6.47 5.18
C LEU A 124 7.24 5.31 5.14
N LEU A 125 7.38 4.64 3.99
CA LEU A 125 8.38 3.58 3.81
C LEU A 125 9.81 4.12 3.98
N ARG A 126 10.13 5.24 3.35
CA ARG A 126 11.47 5.89 3.49
C ARG A 126 11.73 6.34 4.92
N TRP A 127 10.74 6.95 5.57
CA TRP A 127 10.84 7.34 6.96
C TRP A 127 11.11 6.13 7.86
N PHE A 128 10.40 5.02 7.64
CA PHE A 128 10.59 3.80 8.43
C PHE A 128 11.98 3.18 8.23
N GLN A 129 12.49 3.14 7.00
CA GLN A 129 13.86 2.70 6.71
C GLN A 129 14.91 3.55 7.46
N GLN A 130 14.77 4.88 7.41
CA GLN A 130 15.66 5.79 8.14
C GLN A 130 15.58 5.57 9.65
N LYS A 131 14.38 5.30 10.18
CA LYS A 131 14.18 5.00 11.59
C LYS A 131 14.86 3.70 11.99
N LEU A 132 14.76 2.64 11.19
CA LEU A 132 15.44 1.37 11.41
C LEU A 132 16.96 1.55 11.41
N GLU A 133 17.50 2.27 10.44
CA GLU A 133 18.95 2.54 10.37
C GLU A 133 19.44 3.32 11.58
N LEU A 134 18.69 4.33 12.01
CA LEU A 134 19.02 5.16 13.17
C LEU A 134 19.01 4.35 14.48
N MET A 135 18.09 3.38 14.61
CA MET A 135 17.92 2.57 15.83
C MET A 135 18.89 1.38 15.90
N TYR A 136 19.18 0.75 14.77
CA TYR A 136 19.85 -0.56 14.75
C TYR A 136 21.12 -0.60 13.90
N GLY A 137 21.50 0.52 13.27
CA GLY A 137 22.66 0.60 12.40
C GLY A 137 22.38 0.19 10.95
N PRO A 138 23.35 0.36 10.06
CA PRO A 138 23.19 0.09 8.62
C PRO A 138 23.05 -1.40 8.28
N GLU A 139 23.47 -2.32 9.16
CA GLU A 139 23.36 -3.76 8.94
C GLU A 139 21.93 -4.25 8.83
N ILE A 140 20.94 -3.47 9.31
CA ILE A 140 19.52 -3.82 9.23
C ILE A 140 18.90 -3.51 7.85
N LEU A 141 19.51 -2.64 7.07
CA LEU A 141 18.96 -2.15 5.81
C LEU A 141 18.61 -3.27 4.79
N PRO A 142 19.38 -4.36 4.65
CA PRO A 142 18.99 -5.49 3.79
C PRO A 142 17.62 -6.08 4.16
N TYR A 143 17.22 -6.01 5.43
CA TYR A 143 15.98 -6.58 5.98
C TYR A 143 14.86 -5.54 6.13
N ALA A 144 15.11 -4.29 5.77
CA ALA A 144 14.12 -3.21 5.94
C ALA A 144 12.79 -3.50 5.24
N GLY A 145 12.82 -4.22 4.10
CA GLY A 145 11.63 -4.66 3.38
C GLY A 145 10.75 -5.62 4.18
N GLU A 146 11.34 -6.63 4.74
CA GLU A 146 10.64 -7.62 5.55
C GLU A 146 10.10 -6.99 6.83
N LEU A 147 10.92 -6.19 7.51
CA LEU A 147 10.52 -5.47 8.72
C LEU A 147 9.37 -4.50 8.46
N CYS A 148 9.36 -3.85 7.29
CA CYS A 148 8.24 -2.98 6.90
C CYS A 148 6.94 -3.77 6.74
N VAL A 149 6.96 -4.92 6.04
CA VAL A 149 5.79 -5.79 5.87
C VAL A 149 5.29 -6.33 7.21
N LEU A 150 6.20 -6.83 8.04
CA LEU A 150 5.87 -7.40 9.35
C LEU A 150 5.32 -6.32 10.30
N SER A 151 5.97 -5.15 10.38
CA SER A 151 5.50 -4.04 11.20
C SER A 151 4.14 -3.53 10.76
N HIS A 152 3.91 -3.41 9.45
CA HIS A 152 2.60 -3.05 8.91
C HIS A 152 1.53 -4.08 9.31
N GLY A 153 1.84 -5.37 9.20
CA GLY A 153 0.95 -6.45 9.62
C GLY A 153 0.61 -6.40 11.10
N MET A 154 1.59 -6.18 11.96
CA MET A 154 1.41 -6.04 13.41
C MET A 154 0.53 -4.83 13.75
N ILE A 155 0.83 -3.66 13.20
CA ILE A 155 0.05 -2.43 13.43
C ILE A 155 -1.40 -2.62 12.93
N SER A 156 -1.59 -3.14 11.72
CA SER A 156 -2.92 -3.36 11.14
C SER A 156 -3.76 -4.35 11.96
N SER A 157 -3.14 -5.41 12.47
CA SER A 157 -3.81 -6.38 13.35
C SER A 157 -4.14 -5.77 14.71
N SER A 158 -3.25 -4.95 15.27
CA SER A 158 -3.48 -4.21 16.51
C SER A 158 -4.63 -3.21 16.40
N ILE A 159 -4.73 -2.50 15.29
CA ILE A 159 -5.87 -1.60 14.99
C ILE A 159 -7.18 -2.39 14.94
N LYS A 160 -7.20 -3.58 14.31
CA LYS A 160 -8.39 -4.44 14.28
C LYS A 160 -8.80 -4.90 15.70
N LEU A 161 -7.82 -5.23 16.56
CA LEU A 161 -8.07 -5.57 17.95
C LEU A 161 -8.67 -4.39 18.73
N LEU A 162 -8.15 -3.17 18.54
CA LEU A 162 -8.68 -1.96 19.16
C LEU A 162 -10.11 -1.62 18.71
N PHE A 163 -10.50 -2.03 17.51
CA PHE A 163 -11.87 -1.86 17.01
C PHE A 163 -12.84 -2.92 17.52
N GLY A 164 -12.36 -4.02 18.11
CA GLY A 164 -13.18 -5.05 18.74
C GLY A 164 -13.82 -4.55 20.02
N GLN A 165 -15.08 -4.90 20.26
CA GLN A 165 -15.84 -4.43 21.45
C GLN A 165 -15.50 -5.19 22.74
N GLU A 166 -14.76 -6.30 22.65
CA GLU A 166 -14.59 -7.24 23.79
C GLU A 166 -13.27 -7.08 24.55
N THR A 167 -12.31 -6.31 24.04
CA THR A 167 -10.97 -6.21 24.62
C THR A 167 -10.63 -4.80 25.07
N VAL A 168 -10.44 -4.64 26.39
CA VAL A 168 -9.84 -3.42 26.94
C VAL A 168 -8.32 -3.56 26.85
N ILE A 169 -7.75 -3.09 25.73
CA ILE A 169 -6.29 -3.06 25.52
C ILE A 169 -5.78 -1.65 25.83
N SER A 170 -4.78 -1.55 26.69
CA SER A 170 -4.07 -0.31 26.94
C SER A 170 -3.24 0.09 25.71
N ILE A 171 -3.55 1.24 25.12
CA ILE A 171 -2.82 1.75 23.95
C ILE A 171 -1.34 1.98 24.27
N PRO A 172 -0.95 2.58 25.42
CA PRO A 172 0.46 2.70 25.80
C PRO A 172 1.19 1.35 25.87
N GLU A 173 0.57 0.33 26.53
CA GLU A 173 1.15 -1.01 26.62
C GLU A 173 1.27 -1.69 25.26
N LEU A 174 0.30 -1.48 24.38
CA LEU A 174 0.34 -2.00 23.01
C LEU A 174 1.48 -1.36 22.20
N ALA A 175 1.68 -0.05 22.35
CA ALA A 175 2.79 0.66 21.71
C ALA A 175 4.16 0.14 22.20
N ASP A 176 4.32 -0.09 23.51
CA ASP A 176 5.52 -0.71 24.07
C ASP A 176 5.77 -2.10 23.48
N ARG A 177 4.73 -2.95 23.41
CA ARG A 177 4.83 -4.29 22.84
C ARG A 177 5.18 -4.32 21.36
N LEU A 178 4.64 -3.39 20.58
CA LEU A 178 4.99 -3.28 19.15
C LEU A 178 6.47 -2.97 18.94
N VAL A 179 7.05 -2.11 19.76
CA VAL A 179 8.48 -1.82 19.71
C VAL A 179 9.32 -3.01 20.21
N ASP A 180 8.91 -3.66 21.30
CA ASP A 180 9.58 -4.86 21.81
C ASP A 180 9.58 -5.99 20.76
N TRP A 181 8.48 -6.21 20.06
CA TRP A 181 8.43 -7.20 18.97
C TRP A 181 9.33 -6.83 17.80
N LEU A 182 9.41 -5.54 17.46
CA LEU A 182 10.37 -5.06 16.45
C LEU A 182 11.81 -5.36 16.88
N ASP A 183 12.19 -5.07 18.13
CA ASP A 183 13.52 -5.35 18.68
C ASP A 183 13.86 -6.84 18.61
N ILE A 184 12.89 -7.72 18.93
CA ILE A 184 13.06 -9.19 18.85
C ILE A 184 13.30 -9.64 17.40
N MET A 185 12.50 -9.12 16.45
CA MET A 185 12.64 -9.45 15.04
C MET A 185 14.01 -9.00 14.51
N VAL A 186 14.40 -7.76 14.78
CA VAL A 186 15.69 -7.21 14.37
C VAL A 186 16.84 -8.05 14.94
N SER A 187 16.82 -8.34 16.24
CA SER A 187 17.85 -9.16 16.88
C SER A 187 17.95 -10.55 16.24
N GLY A 188 16.81 -11.17 15.92
CA GLY A 188 16.77 -12.48 15.27
C GLY A 188 17.31 -12.45 13.83
N LEU A 189 17.02 -11.40 13.06
CA LEU A 189 17.51 -11.23 11.69
C LEU A 189 19.03 -10.97 11.68
N LEU A 190 19.53 -10.09 12.53
CA LEU A 190 20.96 -9.78 12.63
C LEU A 190 21.78 -10.98 13.12
N ALA A 191 21.23 -11.78 14.04
CA ALA A 191 21.92 -12.98 14.55
C ALA A 191 21.97 -14.12 13.52
N ARG A 192 20.91 -14.33 12.74
CA ARG A 192 20.79 -15.46 11.79
C ARG A 192 21.27 -15.12 10.39
N GLN A 193 21.25 -13.84 10.02
CA GLN A 193 21.63 -13.31 8.72
C GLN A 193 21.00 -14.11 7.54
N PRO A 194 19.67 -14.35 7.53
CA PRO A 194 19.03 -15.05 6.40
C PRO A 194 19.15 -14.21 5.13
N VAL A 195 19.03 -14.87 3.98
CA VAL A 195 18.91 -14.13 2.70
C VAL A 195 17.58 -13.38 2.69
N PRO A 196 17.58 -12.05 2.51
CA PRO A 196 16.34 -11.27 2.49
C PRO A 196 15.38 -11.72 1.38
N LEU A 197 14.10 -11.93 1.72
CA LEU A 197 13.04 -12.26 0.76
C LEU A 197 12.51 -11.00 0.06
N VAL A 198 12.41 -9.88 0.80
CA VAL A 198 11.93 -8.59 0.29
C VAL A 198 13.11 -7.62 0.25
N SER A 199 13.76 -7.53 -0.89
CA SER A 199 14.89 -6.61 -1.06
C SER A 199 14.44 -5.14 -1.01
N SER A 200 15.38 -4.24 -0.68
CA SER A 200 15.16 -2.79 -0.73
C SER A 200 14.72 -2.30 -2.12
N ALA A 201 15.15 -2.99 -3.19
CA ALA A 201 14.72 -2.70 -4.57
C ALA A 201 13.22 -3.01 -4.79
N VAL A 202 12.71 -4.09 -4.19
CA VAL A 202 11.26 -4.42 -4.22
C VAL A 202 10.45 -3.37 -3.47
N LEU A 203 10.95 -2.89 -2.32
CA LEU A 203 10.32 -1.80 -1.58
C LEU A 203 10.30 -0.48 -2.35
N ALA A 204 11.42 -0.11 -2.97
CA ALA A 204 11.49 1.06 -3.83
C ALA A 204 10.49 0.94 -4.99
N GLY A 205 10.41 -0.23 -5.63
CA GLY A 205 9.42 -0.52 -6.66
C GLY A 205 7.98 -0.42 -6.17
N TRP A 206 7.68 -0.82 -4.94
CA TRP A 206 6.34 -0.60 -4.34
C TRP A 206 6.04 0.88 -4.08
N ALA A 207 7.03 1.64 -3.64
CA ALA A 207 6.91 3.07 -3.43
C ALA A 207 6.67 3.82 -4.75
N GLU A 208 7.35 3.43 -5.82
CA GLU A 208 7.21 4.00 -7.16
C GLU A 208 5.94 3.50 -7.87
N ALA A 209 5.61 2.21 -7.72
CA ALA A 209 4.41 1.59 -8.32
C ALA A 209 3.10 2.20 -7.82
N GLN A 210 3.09 2.76 -6.63
CA GLN A 210 1.93 3.47 -6.10
C GLN A 210 1.76 4.88 -6.70
N GLY A 211 2.75 5.41 -7.41
CA GLY A 211 2.68 6.69 -8.14
C GLY A 211 2.15 6.58 -9.58
N GLU A 212 2.23 5.41 -10.20
CA GLU A 212 1.61 5.11 -11.50
C GLU A 212 0.24 4.48 -11.24
N GLY A 213 -0.79 4.85 -12.03
CA GLY A 213 -2.17 4.33 -11.90
C GLY A 213 -2.27 2.80 -11.80
N PRO A 214 -3.45 2.20 -11.62
CA PRO A 214 -3.59 0.79 -11.31
C PRO A 214 -2.83 -0.05 -12.33
N ARG A 215 -1.69 -0.62 -11.91
CA ARG A 215 -0.97 -1.57 -12.75
C ARG A 215 -1.85 -2.78 -12.90
N GLN A 216 -2.27 -3.06 -14.10
CA GLN A 216 -2.94 -4.31 -14.41
C GLN A 216 -2.04 -5.46 -13.98
N SER A 217 -2.62 -6.45 -13.30
CA SER A 217 -1.85 -7.66 -12.94
C SER A 217 -1.33 -8.33 -14.22
N PRO A 218 -0.23 -9.10 -14.18
CA PRO A 218 0.24 -9.84 -15.35
C PRO A 218 -0.87 -10.61 -16.06
N LEU A 219 -1.78 -11.22 -15.31
CA LEU A 219 -2.92 -11.97 -15.87
C LEU A 219 -3.96 -11.05 -16.52
N GLN A 220 -4.19 -9.85 -15.98
CA GLN A 220 -5.08 -8.86 -16.60
C GLN A 220 -4.47 -8.32 -17.91
N LEU A 221 -3.16 -8.05 -17.94
CA LEU A 221 -2.44 -7.64 -19.16
C LEU A 221 -2.52 -8.74 -20.23
N ILE A 222 -2.28 -10.00 -19.87
CA ILE A 222 -2.40 -11.13 -20.81
C ILE A 222 -3.83 -11.26 -21.33
N LYS A 223 -4.83 -11.09 -20.46
CA LYS A 223 -6.24 -11.13 -20.87
C LYS A 223 -6.59 -9.98 -21.84
N ALA A 224 -6.09 -8.77 -21.57
CA ALA A 224 -6.26 -7.64 -22.47
C ALA A 224 -5.56 -7.88 -23.82
N MET A 225 -4.35 -8.41 -23.83
CA MET A 225 -3.64 -8.77 -25.07
C MET A 225 -4.36 -9.85 -25.88
N LYS A 226 -4.93 -10.88 -25.22
CA LYS A 226 -5.75 -11.89 -25.89
C LYS A 226 -6.97 -11.25 -26.58
N LEU A 227 -7.64 -10.31 -25.93
CA LEU A 227 -8.77 -9.60 -26.48
C LEU A 227 -8.36 -8.75 -27.69
N LEU A 228 -7.27 -7.98 -27.58
CA LEU A 228 -6.74 -7.17 -28.67
C LEU A 228 -6.42 -8.01 -29.93
N LEU A 229 -5.78 -9.17 -29.75
CA LEU A 229 -5.49 -10.07 -30.88
C LEU A 229 -6.76 -10.67 -31.48
N SER A 230 -7.78 -10.94 -30.65
CA SER A 230 -9.06 -11.50 -31.15
C SER A 230 -9.89 -10.48 -31.90
N GLU A 231 -9.75 -9.18 -31.61
CA GLU A 231 -10.48 -8.07 -32.22
C GLU A 231 -9.72 -7.39 -33.35
N ALA A 232 -8.44 -7.74 -33.57
CA ALA A 232 -7.59 -7.11 -34.59
C ALA A 232 -8.07 -7.46 -36.01
N GLU A 233 -8.62 -6.47 -36.71
CA GLU A 233 -9.00 -6.60 -38.11
C GLU A 233 -7.77 -6.58 -39.01
N GLY A 234 -7.58 -7.61 -39.84
CA GLY A 234 -6.53 -7.66 -40.87
C GLY A 234 -5.31 -8.52 -40.54
N LEU A 235 -5.24 -9.15 -39.37
CA LEU A 235 -4.22 -10.17 -39.08
C LEU A 235 -4.57 -11.49 -39.78
N HIS A 236 -3.54 -12.15 -40.32
CA HIS A 236 -3.71 -13.49 -40.90
C HIS A 236 -4.11 -14.49 -39.81
N PRO A 237 -5.08 -15.41 -40.01
CA PRO A 237 -5.57 -16.32 -38.97
C PRO A 237 -4.47 -17.11 -38.26
N GLU A 238 -3.48 -17.64 -39.01
CA GLU A 238 -2.33 -18.36 -38.44
C GLU A 238 -1.49 -17.47 -37.50
N HIS A 239 -1.28 -16.22 -37.87
CA HIS A 239 -0.52 -15.29 -37.04
C HIS A 239 -1.25 -14.92 -35.74
N THR A 240 -2.58 -14.80 -35.80
CA THR A 240 -3.41 -14.61 -34.58
C THR A 240 -3.34 -15.82 -33.64
N GLU A 241 -3.37 -17.04 -34.21
CA GLU A 241 -3.28 -18.29 -33.45
C GLU A 241 -1.93 -18.44 -32.72
N ASP A 242 -0.82 -18.16 -33.39
CA ASP A 242 0.53 -18.16 -32.80
C ASP A 242 0.67 -17.17 -31.64
N GLY A 243 0.10 -15.97 -31.78
CA GLY A 243 0.07 -14.97 -30.73
C GLY A 243 -0.74 -15.40 -29.51
N LEU A 244 -1.92 -15.97 -29.73
CA LEU A 244 -2.79 -16.49 -28.66
C LEU A 244 -2.17 -17.70 -27.97
N GLU A 245 -1.49 -18.58 -28.70
CA GLU A 245 -0.72 -19.69 -28.12
C GLU A 245 0.40 -19.20 -27.21
N SER A 246 1.19 -18.22 -27.68
CA SER A 246 2.26 -17.59 -26.88
C SER A 246 1.72 -16.95 -25.60
N LEU A 247 0.57 -16.27 -25.65
CA LEU A 247 -0.11 -15.71 -24.47
C LEU A 247 -0.67 -16.80 -23.54
N GLY A 248 -1.16 -17.91 -24.08
CA GLY A 248 -1.61 -19.07 -23.31
C GLY A 248 -0.48 -19.76 -22.54
N ILE A 249 0.67 -19.94 -23.18
CA ILE A 249 1.88 -20.49 -22.56
C ILE A 249 2.38 -19.55 -21.46
N LEU A 250 2.41 -18.25 -21.73
CA LEU A 250 2.84 -17.24 -20.78
C LEU A 250 1.93 -17.19 -19.54
N GLU A 251 0.60 -17.26 -19.73
CA GLU A 251 -0.38 -17.34 -18.65
C GLU A 251 -0.16 -18.57 -17.78
N SER A 252 0.00 -19.73 -18.41
CA SER A 252 0.24 -20.99 -17.69
C SER A 252 1.54 -20.96 -16.90
N GLU A 253 2.60 -20.39 -17.47
CA GLU A 253 3.91 -20.31 -16.81
C GLU A 253 3.90 -19.38 -15.60
N ILE A 254 3.18 -18.27 -15.68
CA ILE A 254 3.03 -17.29 -14.57
C ILE A 254 2.27 -17.91 -13.39
N LEU A 255 1.37 -18.83 -13.65
CA LEU A 255 0.58 -19.51 -12.61
C LEU A 255 1.33 -20.65 -11.92
N THR A 256 2.52 -21.04 -12.39
CA THR A 256 3.31 -22.07 -11.74
C THR A 256 4.01 -21.54 -10.48
N SER A 257 4.27 -22.43 -9.52
CA SER A 257 5.01 -22.09 -8.30
C SER A 257 6.48 -21.72 -8.53
N GLN A 258 7.05 -22.16 -9.67
CA GLN A 258 8.45 -21.86 -10.08
C GLN A 258 8.48 -21.53 -11.57
N PRO A 259 8.17 -20.28 -11.95
CA PRO A 259 8.15 -19.87 -13.36
C PRO A 259 9.53 -19.97 -14.01
N ARG A 260 9.59 -20.57 -15.19
CA ARG A 260 10.83 -20.76 -15.95
C ARG A 260 11.15 -19.52 -16.75
N LYS A 261 12.21 -18.81 -16.37
CA LYS A 261 12.66 -17.56 -17.00
C LYS A 261 12.80 -17.66 -18.51
N ALA A 262 13.37 -18.77 -19.02
CA ALA A 262 13.58 -18.96 -20.45
C ALA A 262 12.25 -19.01 -21.23
N ILE A 263 11.21 -19.61 -20.68
CA ILE A 263 9.89 -19.66 -21.31
C ILE A 263 9.25 -18.29 -21.32
N ILE A 264 9.27 -17.57 -20.19
CA ILE A 264 8.73 -16.20 -20.10
C ILE A 264 9.42 -15.30 -21.13
N GLN A 265 10.75 -15.34 -21.21
CA GLN A 265 11.51 -14.53 -22.16
C GLN A 265 11.22 -14.88 -23.62
N GLY A 266 11.12 -16.19 -23.92
CA GLY A 266 10.81 -16.66 -25.26
C GLY A 266 9.43 -16.23 -25.73
N MET A 267 8.42 -16.38 -24.86
CA MET A 267 7.04 -15.98 -25.19
C MET A 267 6.91 -14.46 -25.32
N MET A 268 7.59 -13.69 -24.49
CA MET A 268 7.62 -12.23 -24.64
C MET A 268 8.29 -11.80 -25.96
N ALA A 269 9.37 -12.47 -26.37
CA ALA A 269 10.04 -12.19 -27.64
C ALA A 269 9.13 -12.52 -28.84
N ASN A 270 8.39 -13.62 -28.80
CA ASN A 270 7.41 -13.94 -29.85
C ASN A 270 6.34 -12.85 -29.98
N LEU A 271 5.90 -12.26 -28.86
CA LEU A 271 4.89 -11.22 -28.85
C LEU A 271 5.39 -9.84 -29.32
N GLU A 272 6.70 -9.63 -29.45
CA GLU A 272 7.27 -8.39 -30.04
C GLU A 272 6.92 -8.21 -31.53
N GLY A 273 6.55 -9.28 -32.20
CA GLY A 273 6.09 -9.25 -33.59
C GLY A 273 4.70 -8.66 -33.80
N TYR A 274 3.98 -8.30 -32.72
CA TYR A 274 2.60 -7.79 -32.75
C TYR A 274 2.55 -6.31 -32.32
N PRO A 275 2.54 -5.36 -33.24
CA PRO A 275 2.50 -3.93 -32.93
C PRO A 275 1.31 -3.53 -32.05
N GLU A 276 0.16 -4.22 -32.21
CA GLU A 276 -1.07 -4.01 -31.47
C GLU A 276 -0.90 -4.25 -29.96
N LEU A 277 0.06 -5.08 -29.58
CA LEU A 277 0.34 -5.44 -28.18
C LEU A 277 1.43 -4.59 -27.52
N SER A 278 2.03 -3.64 -28.23
CA SER A 278 3.23 -2.92 -27.80
C SER A 278 3.07 -2.22 -26.45
N GLY A 279 1.87 -1.68 -26.16
CA GLY A 279 1.54 -0.99 -24.90
C GLY A 279 1.52 -1.94 -23.71
N GLU A 280 0.71 -2.99 -23.79
CA GLU A 280 0.51 -4.00 -22.75
C GLU A 280 1.77 -4.83 -22.55
N LEU A 281 2.48 -5.17 -23.63
CA LEU A 281 3.74 -5.90 -23.58
C LEU A 281 4.84 -5.11 -22.87
N SER A 282 4.93 -3.79 -23.11
CA SER A 282 5.84 -2.89 -22.41
C SER A 282 5.56 -2.86 -20.90
N GLN A 283 4.28 -2.81 -20.52
CA GLN A 283 3.87 -2.86 -19.12
C GLN A 283 4.20 -4.22 -18.50
N LEU A 284 3.92 -5.32 -19.20
CA LEU A 284 4.22 -6.67 -18.75
C LEU A 284 5.73 -6.88 -18.54
N LYS A 285 6.58 -6.39 -19.43
CA LYS A 285 8.05 -6.40 -19.28
C LYS A 285 8.51 -5.68 -18.03
N LYS A 286 7.95 -4.50 -17.72
CA LYS A 286 8.27 -3.75 -16.50
C LYS A 286 7.93 -4.54 -15.23
N VAL A 287 6.82 -5.26 -15.22
CA VAL A 287 6.40 -6.09 -14.08
C VAL A 287 7.35 -7.27 -13.88
N PHE A 288 7.87 -7.87 -14.96
CA PHE A 288 8.76 -9.04 -14.85
C PHE A 288 10.25 -8.70 -14.67
N THR A 289 10.68 -7.48 -14.97
CA THR A 289 12.10 -7.05 -14.84
C THR A 289 12.69 -7.36 -13.44
N PRO A 290 12.02 -7.11 -12.30
CA PRO A 290 12.56 -7.44 -10.98
C PRO A 290 12.79 -8.95 -10.77
N TYR A 291 11.92 -9.79 -11.33
CA TYR A 291 12.03 -11.26 -11.24
C TYR A 291 13.13 -11.83 -12.15
N MET A 292 13.54 -11.08 -13.15
CA MET A 292 14.56 -11.49 -14.13
C MET A 292 15.99 -11.36 -13.61
N HIS A 293 16.22 -10.51 -12.59
CA HIS A 293 17.56 -10.24 -12.05
C HIS A 293 17.94 -11.09 -10.82
N THR A 294 17.03 -11.86 -10.25
CA THR A 294 17.24 -12.62 -9.00
C THR A 294 17.95 -13.97 -9.19
N SER A 295 18.39 -14.36 -10.39
CA SER A 295 18.94 -15.68 -10.69
C SER A 295 20.47 -15.73 -10.85
N CYS A 296 21.23 -14.83 -10.24
CA CYS A 296 22.70 -14.87 -10.32
C CYS A 296 23.34 -14.99 -8.94
N GLY A 297 23.12 -16.12 -8.23
CA GLY A 297 23.71 -16.30 -6.89
C GLY A 297 23.64 -17.70 -6.28
N LEU A 298 23.26 -18.74 -7.02
CA LEU A 298 23.12 -20.09 -6.46
C LEU A 298 23.88 -21.18 -7.22
N HIS A 299 25.10 -20.88 -7.73
CA HIS A 299 26.02 -21.92 -8.20
C HIS A 299 27.46 -21.55 -7.89
N SER A 300 27.84 -21.58 -6.62
CA SER A 300 29.25 -21.79 -6.19
C SER A 300 29.38 -22.04 -4.69
N ARG A 301 28.79 -23.13 -4.21
CA ARG A 301 29.17 -23.73 -2.92
C ARG A 301 28.86 -25.23 -2.91
N THR A 302 29.50 -25.96 -3.81
CA THR A 302 29.62 -27.43 -3.73
C THR A 302 30.95 -27.85 -4.34
N ASP A 303 32.09 -27.37 -3.75
CA ASP A 303 33.40 -27.99 -3.93
C ASP A 303 34.38 -27.48 -2.86
N ALA A 304 34.12 -27.83 -1.60
CA ALA A 304 35.14 -27.73 -0.55
C ALA A 304 34.79 -28.69 0.61
N ALA A 305 34.60 -29.96 0.28
CA ALA A 305 34.56 -31.03 1.27
C ALA A 305 35.07 -32.35 0.65
N ARG A 306 36.30 -32.33 0.14
CA ARG A 306 37.15 -33.51 -0.07
C ARG A 306 38.59 -33.03 -0.22
N LEU A 307 39.29 -32.93 0.89
CA LEU A 307 40.71 -33.27 1.10
C LEU A 307 41.02 -33.24 2.58
#